data_aba8e19eec66b2e0790de8949ff668f0
#
_entry.id   aba8e19eec66b2e0790de8949ff668f0
#
_cell.length_a   1.000
_cell.length_b   1.000
_cell.length_c   1.000
_cell.angle_alpha   90.00
_cell.angle_beta   90.00
_cell.angle_gamma   90.00
#
_symmetry.space_group_name_H-M   'P 1'
#
loop_
_entity.id
_entity.type
_entity.pdbx_description
1 polymer ?
#
loop_
_entity_poly.entity_id
_entity_poly.type
_entity_poly.pdbx_seq_one_letter_code
_entity_poly.pdbx_strand_id
1 'polypeptide(L)'
;MQPQSIAIIGAGTAGLATAALLAQQGHAITLIERAPALEPVGAGLLLQPAGLSVLHRMGLYQAMYRYGAHIDALVGHTCSGRAIMNSHYPPLGEQALSLTPIS
;
A
#
# COMPACT_ATOMS: atom_id res chain seq x y z
N MET A 1 17.67 -16.74 -10.86
CA MET A 1 16.96 -16.07 -12.00
C MET A 1 17.93 -15.09 -12.65
N GLN A 2 18.01 -15.10 -13.95
CA GLN A 2 18.89 -14.18 -14.68
C GLN A 2 18.29 -12.77 -14.66
N PRO A 3 19.11 -11.73 -14.46
CA PRO A 3 18.64 -10.36 -14.56
C PRO A 3 18.04 -10.03 -15.91
N GLN A 4 16.96 -9.27 -15.90
CA GLN A 4 16.24 -8.85 -17.09
C GLN A 4 16.07 -7.33 -17.10
N SER A 5 15.84 -6.79 -18.28
CA SER A 5 15.43 -5.38 -18.43
C SER A 5 13.91 -5.35 -18.53
N ILE A 6 13.27 -4.66 -17.59
CA ILE A 6 11.82 -4.65 -17.45
C ILE A 6 11.33 -3.21 -17.48
N ALA A 7 10.36 -2.93 -18.35
CA ALA A 7 9.66 -1.66 -18.37
C ALA A 7 8.33 -1.80 -17.66
N ILE A 8 8.03 -0.86 -16.76
CA ILE A 8 6.76 -0.80 -16.05
C ILE A 8 6.06 0.49 -16.46
N ILE A 9 4.84 0.36 -16.94
CA ILE A 9 4.04 1.49 -17.37
C ILE A 9 3.04 1.81 -16.26
N GLY A 10 3.18 2.99 -15.70
CA GLY A 10 2.37 3.47 -14.59
C GLY A 10 3.13 3.42 -13.27
N ALA A 11 3.29 4.58 -12.63
CA ALA A 11 3.95 4.73 -11.33
C ALA A 11 2.93 4.98 -10.22
N GLY A 12 1.78 4.29 -10.30
CA GLY A 12 0.84 4.22 -9.19
C GLY A 12 1.33 3.26 -8.11
N THR A 13 0.48 2.94 -7.16
CA THR A 13 0.84 2.07 -6.04
C THR A 13 1.36 0.71 -6.51
N ALA A 14 0.66 0.07 -7.44
CA ALA A 14 1.05 -1.24 -7.95
C ALA A 14 2.33 -1.18 -8.77
N GLY A 15 2.48 -0.18 -9.64
CA GLY A 15 3.66 -0.01 -10.46
C GLY A 15 4.91 0.25 -9.64
N LEU A 16 4.81 1.13 -8.64
CA LEU A 16 5.92 1.43 -7.74
C LEU A 16 6.32 0.22 -6.91
N ALA A 17 5.35 -0.53 -6.37
CA ALA A 17 5.64 -1.72 -5.59
C ALA A 17 6.32 -2.80 -6.45
N THR A 18 5.82 -3.01 -7.66
CA THR A 18 6.41 -3.97 -8.61
C THR A 18 7.83 -3.57 -8.96
N ALA A 19 8.07 -2.28 -9.26
CA ALA A 19 9.40 -1.77 -9.57
C ALA A 19 10.37 -2.01 -8.41
N ALA A 20 9.96 -1.68 -7.19
CA ALA A 20 10.81 -1.85 -6.01
C ALA A 20 11.17 -3.32 -5.77
N LEU A 21 10.19 -4.23 -5.85
CA LEU A 21 10.41 -5.65 -5.59
C LEU A 21 11.30 -6.29 -6.68
N LEU A 22 11.08 -5.96 -7.94
CA LEU A 22 11.88 -6.50 -9.02
C LEU A 22 13.30 -5.92 -9.01
N ALA A 23 13.46 -4.65 -8.65
CA ALA A 23 14.78 -4.06 -8.50
C ALA A 23 15.57 -4.72 -7.37
N GLN A 24 14.93 -5.10 -6.28
CA GLN A 24 15.57 -5.84 -5.18
C GLN A 24 16.09 -7.22 -5.64
N GLN A 25 15.48 -7.80 -6.67
CA GLN A 25 15.91 -9.06 -7.25
C GLN A 25 17.01 -8.92 -8.30
N GLY A 26 17.48 -7.70 -8.54
CA GLY A 26 18.58 -7.44 -9.46
C GLY A 26 18.18 -7.13 -10.89
N HIS A 27 16.90 -6.98 -11.18
CA HIS A 27 16.47 -6.60 -12.53
C HIS A 27 16.68 -5.11 -12.79
N ALA A 28 16.93 -4.76 -14.05
CA ALA A 28 17.01 -3.37 -14.49
C ALA A 28 15.60 -2.87 -14.80
N ILE A 29 15.15 -1.86 -14.07
CA ILE A 29 13.77 -1.38 -14.15
C ILE A 29 13.72 -0.01 -14.81
N THR A 30 12.84 0.14 -15.80
CA THR A 30 12.47 1.42 -16.39
C THR A 30 11.01 1.68 -16.02
N LEU A 31 10.77 2.74 -15.27
CA LEU A 31 9.43 3.10 -14.83
C LEU A 31 8.92 4.27 -15.66
N ILE A 32 7.82 4.09 -16.35
CA ILE A 32 7.25 5.07 -17.27
C ILE A 32 5.94 5.60 -16.68
N GLU A 33 5.87 6.90 -16.44
CA GLU A 33 4.70 7.54 -15.85
C GLU A 33 4.22 8.71 -16.69
N ARG A 34 2.92 8.79 -16.89
CA ARG A 34 2.28 9.85 -17.68
C ARG A 34 2.35 11.21 -16.98
N ALA A 35 2.23 11.22 -15.65
CA ALA A 35 2.26 12.46 -14.89
C ALA A 35 3.66 13.08 -14.90
N PRO A 36 3.78 14.43 -14.96
CA PRO A 36 5.09 15.09 -14.99
C PRO A 36 5.86 14.97 -13.68
N ALA A 37 5.17 14.69 -12.57
CA ALA A 37 5.79 14.48 -11.26
C ALA A 37 4.98 13.47 -10.46
N LEU A 38 5.66 12.77 -9.55
CA LEU A 38 5.01 11.87 -8.60
C LEU A 38 4.56 12.70 -7.40
N GLU A 39 3.26 12.79 -7.20
CA GLU A 39 2.66 13.57 -6.13
C GLU A 39 1.61 12.72 -5.40
N PRO A 40 1.37 12.98 -4.10
CA PRO A 40 0.28 12.33 -3.38
C PRO A 40 -1.06 12.69 -4.01
N VAL A 41 -1.86 11.67 -4.31
CA VAL A 41 -3.18 11.85 -4.93
C VAL A 41 -4.22 11.15 -4.09
N GLY A 42 -5.37 11.82 -3.92
CA GLY A 42 -6.49 11.28 -3.17
C GLY A 42 -6.54 11.75 -1.72
N ALA A 43 -7.59 11.37 -1.04
CA ALA A 43 -7.86 11.80 0.34
C ALA A 43 -7.13 10.96 1.38
N GLY A 44 -6.81 9.73 1.06
CA GLY A 44 -6.15 8.82 1.98
C GLY A 44 -6.14 7.40 1.44
N LEU A 45 -5.51 6.52 2.17
CA LEU A 45 -5.35 5.12 1.79
C LEU A 45 -5.52 4.24 3.03
N LEU A 46 -6.33 3.21 2.89
CA LEU A 46 -6.44 2.17 3.91
C LEU A 46 -5.60 0.97 3.47
N LEU A 47 -4.59 0.64 4.27
CA LEU A 47 -3.74 -0.52 4.04
C LEU A 47 -4.23 -1.68 4.89
N GLN A 48 -4.70 -2.72 4.21
CA GLN A 48 -5.12 -3.96 4.85
C GLN A 48 -3.94 -4.95 4.94
N PRO A 49 -4.11 -6.07 5.66
CA PRO A 49 -3.00 -7.01 5.89
C PRO A 49 -2.26 -7.46 4.64
N ALA A 50 -2.97 -7.68 3.53
CA ALA A 50 -2.33 -8.09 2.27
C ALA A 50 -1.37 -7.02 1.74
N GLY A 51 -1.78 -5.76 1.75
CA GLY A 51 -0.91 -4.64 1.34
C GLY A 51 0.25 -4.43 2.30
N LEU A 52 0.01 -4.56 3.60
CA LEU A 52 1.07 -4.45 4.60
C LEU A 52 2.12 -5.54 4.45
N SER A 53 1.72 -6.74 4.06
CA SER A 53 2.63 -7.85 3.77
C SER A 53 3.59 -7.50 2.63
N VAL A 54 3.10 -6.87 1.58
CA VAL A 54 3.93 -6.41 0.46
C VAL A 54 4.91 -5.32 0.92
N LEU A 55 4.43 -4.35 1.69
CA LEU A 55 5.28 -3.28 2.21
C LEU A 55 6.36 -3.82 3.15
N HIS A 56 6.06 -4.87 3.90
CA HIS A 56 7.04 -5.55 4.73
C HIS A 56 8.17 -6.13 3.88
N ARG A 57 7.85 -6.77 2.76
CA ARG A 57 8.86 -7.28 1.82
C ARG A 57 9.71 -6.18 1.21
N MET A 58 9.15 -4.98 1.05
CA MET A 58 9.86 -3.82 0.52
C MET A 58 10.73 -3.13 1.58
N GLY A 59 10.65 -3.55 2.84
CA GLY A 59 11.36 -2.90 3.94
C GLY A 59 10.71 -1.62 4.41
N LEU A 60 9.43 -1.39 4.08
CA LEU A 60 8.72 -0.14 4.39
C LEU A 60 7.73 -0.28 5.56
N TYR A 61 7.58 -1.47 6.13
CA TYR A 61 6.58 -1.70 7.17
C TYR A 61 6.77 -0.78 8.38
N GLN A 62 8.02 -0.62 8.84
CA GLN A 62 8.33 0.22 10.00
C GLN A 62 7.93 1.68 9.75
N ALA A 63 8.22 2.21 8.57
CA ALA A 63 7.86 3.57 8.22
C ALA A 63 6.34 3.73 8.15
N MET A 64 5.64 2.78 7.55
CA MET A 64 4.19 2.82 7.46
C MET A 64 3.54 2.73 8.85
N TYR A 65 4.03 1.85 9.69
CA TYR A 65 3.57 1.69 11.06
C TYR A 65 3.75 2.99 11.87
N ARG A 66 4.86 3.66 11.66
CA ARG A 66 5.22 4.89 12.38
C ARG A 66 4.33 6.07 11.98
N TYR A 67 4.01 6.22 10.68
CA TYR A 67 3.29 7.38 10.16
C TYR A 67 1.80 7.14 9.93
N GLY A 68 1.35 5.90 9.95
CA GLY A 68 -0.04 5.55 9.76
C GLY A 68 -0.83 5.52 11.07
N ALA A 69 -2.14 5.66 10.96
CA ALA A 69 -3.04 5.42 12.06
C ALA A 69 -3.47 3.94 12.08
N HIS A 70 -3.38 3.31 13.23
CA HIS A 70 -3.74 1.90 13.37
C HIS A 70 -5.25 1.73 13.32
N ILE A 71 -5.71 0.74 12.58
CA ILE A 71 -7.12 0.41 12.44
C ILE A 71 -7.35 -0.98 13.04
N ASP A 72 -8.20 -1.06 14.05
CA ASP A 72 -8.54 -2.32 14.69
C ASP A 72 -9.75 -2.99 14.06
N ALA A 73 -10.66 -2.20 13.50
CA ALA A 73 -11.89 -2.72 12.92
C ALA A 73 -12.46 -1.79 11.86
N LEU A 74 -13.19 -2.37 10.93
CA LEU A 74 -14.05 -1.67 10.00
C LEU A 74 -15.50 -2.03 10.32
N VAL A 75 -16.31 -1.03 10.62
CA VAL A 75 -17.72 -1.22 10.98
C VAL A 75 -18.57 -0.33 10.10
N GLY A 76 -19.58 -0.92 9.49
CA GLY A 76 -20.54 -0.19 8.64
C GLY A 76 -21.97 -0.51 9.03
N HIS A 77 -22.81 0.51 9.04
CA HIS A 77 -24.23 0.38 9.34
C HIS A 77 -25.06 1.05 8.27
N THR A 78 -26.31 0.57 8.09
CA THR A 78 -27.30 1.27 7.30
C THR A 78 -27.80 2.50 8.07
N CYS A 79 -28.51 3.39 7.38
CA CYS A 79 -29.14 4.56 8.02
C CYS A 79 -30.10 4.17 9.13
N SER A 80 -30.69 2.96 9.06
CA SER A 80 -31.61 2.43 10.09
C SER A 80 -30.88 1.75 11.24
N GLY A 81 -29.54 1.71 11.23
CA GLY A 81 -28.73 1.14 12.31
C GLY A 81 -28.40 -0.34 12.15
N ARG A 82 -28.78 -0.96 11.02
CA ARG A 82 -28.46 -2.36 10.77
C ARG A 82 -26.99 -2.51 10.39
N ALA A 83 -26.27 -3.39 11.07
CA ALA A 83 -24.87 -3.68 10.75
C ALA A 83 -24.75 -4.41 9.42
N ILE A 84 -23.96 -3.85 8.49
CA ILE A 84 -23.68 -4.45 7.18
C ILE A 84 -22.23 -4.86 7.02
N MET A 85 -21.33 -4.39 7.90
CA MET A 85 -19.92 -4.75 7.92
C MET A 85 -19.42 -4.67 9.35
N ASN A 86 -18.70 -5.69 9.77
CA ASN A 86 -18.08 -5.72 11.09
C ASN A 86 -16.85 -6.62 11.00
N SER A 87 -15.74 -6.05 10.52
CA SER A 87 -14.47 -6.76 10.32
C SER A 87 -13.47 -6.27 11.34
N HIS A 88 -12.88 -7.20 12.09
CA HIS A 88 -11.83 -6.92 13.05
C HIS A 88 -10.48 -7.41 12.54
N TYR A 89 -9.43 -6.69 12.86
CA TYR A 89 -8.06 -7.04 12.47
C TYR A 89 -7.30 -7.59 13.67
N PRO A 90 -6.39 -8.55 13.47
CA PRO A 90 -5.58 -9.11 14.55
C PRO A 90 -4.71 -8.04 15.23
N PRO A 91 -4.41 -8.20 16.53
CA PRO A 91 -3.69 -7.18 17.29
C PRO A 91 -2.20 -7.03 16.97
N LEU A 92 -1.56 -7.99 16.29
CA LEU A 92 -0.12 -7.96 16.04
C LEU A 92 0.21 -8.12 14.56
N GLY A 93 0.90 -7.11 13.99
CA GLY A 93 1.54 -7.21 12.68
C GLY A 93 0.63 -7.33 11.47
N GLU A 94 -0.66 -7.63 11.67
CA GLU A 94 -1.63 -7.84 10.61
C GLU A 94 -2.77 -6.80 10.66
N GLN A 95 -2.54 -5.71 11.36
CA GLN A 95 -3.49 -4.61 11.45
C GLN A 95 -3.56 -3.84 10.14
N ALA A 96 -4.70 -3.23 9.89
CA ALA A 96 -4.82 -2.26 8.81
C ALA A 96 -4.27 -0.91 9.25
N LEU A 97 -3.72 -0.16 8.32
CA LEU A 97 -3.23 1.19 8.54
C LEU A 97 -3.95 2.16 7.63
N SER A 98 -4.33 3.31 8.20
CA SER A 98 -4.86 4.42 7.41
C SER A 98 -3.77 5.46 7.22
N LEU A 99 -3.55 5.82 5.98
CA LEU A 99 -2.56 6.82 5.58
C LEU A 99 -3.25 7.96 4.87
N THR A 100 -2.91 9.17 5.22
CA THR A 100 -3.35 10.36 4.50
C THR A 100 -2.17 10.92 3.70
N PRO A 101 -2.42 11.45 2.50
CA PRO A 101 -1.35 12.07 1.73
C PRO A 101 -0.71 13.21 2.52
N ILE A 102 0.60 13.28 2.44
CA ILE A 102 1.35 14.40 3.02
C ILE A 102 1.31 15.54 2.02
N SER A 103 0.77 16.65 2.45
CA SER A 103 0.71 17.85 1.62
C SER A 103 2.01 18.65 1.66
#